data_9f31b3610fa788a7a6747c72878b3c27
#
_entry.id   9f31b3610fa788a7a6747c72878b3c27
#
_cell.length_a   1.000
_cell.length_b   1.000
_cell.length_c   1.000
_cell.angle_alpha   90.00
_cell.angle_beta   90.00
_cell.angle_gamma   90.00
#
_symmetry.space_group_name_H-M   'P 1'
#
loop_
_entity.id
_entity.type
_entity.pdbx_description
1 polymer ?
#
loop_
_entity_poly.entity_id
_entity_poly.type
_entity_poly.pdbx_seq_one_letter_code
_entity_poly.pdbx_strand_id
1 'polypeptide(L)'
;MIKTICVFCGSSAGESPVYAKRAEQLARFFLENNIHLVYGGANVGLMRVLADTMLKGNGYVMGVMPKNLVHREVAHLDLTEMHIVEDMQERKALMAKLSDGFMTLPGAYGTFDELFEMLSWNQLHIVEKPVGLLNIKGFFDPLLKMLDDAVEEKFLRPEHRGILLAEEDEAILLKRMNEYKPVPAEKWIERLKEGKI
;
A
#
# COMPACT_ATOMS: atom_id res chain seq x y z
N MET A 1 16.06 -6.99 1.86
CA MET A 1 15.12 -7.64 0.90
C MET A 1 13.77 -7.72 1.56
N ILE A 2 12.74 -7.22 0.91
CA ILE A 2 11.35 -7.16 1.42
C ILE A 2 10.81 -8.58 1.62
N LYS A 3 10.23 -8.84 2.79
CA LYS A 3 9.63 -10.12 3.18
C LYS A 3 8.13 -10.03 3.43
N THR A 4 7.65 -8.85 3.79
CA THR A 4 6.26 -8.60 4.14
C THR A 4 5.78 -7.33 3.46
N ILE A 5 4.70 -7.43 2.67
CA ILE A 5 4.10 -6.28 2.00
C ILE A 5 2.68 -6.06 2.52
N CYS A 6 2.40 -4.82 2.91
CA CYS A 6 1.05 -4.37 3.14
C CYS A 6 0.40 -3.99 1.81
N VAL A 7 -0.79 -4.54 1.52
CA VAL A 7 -1.54 -4.22 0.30
C VAL A 7 -2.81 -3.45 0.66
N PHE A 8 -2.91 -2.23 0.11
CA PHE A 8 -4.11 -1.41 0.11
C PHE A 8 -4.89 -1.63 -1.18
N CYS A 9 -6.16 -1.93 -1.11
CA CYS A 9 -6.98 -2.19 -2.28
C CYS A 9 -8.47 -2.02 -1.99
N GLY A 10 -9.28 -1.98 -3.06
CA GLY A 10 -10.73 -1.78 -2.95
C GLY A 10 -11.47 -2.90 -2.22
N SER A 11 -12.46 -2.51 -1.39
CA SER A 11 -13.51 -3.39 -0.87
C SER A 11 -14.52 -3.84 -1.95
N SER A 12 -14.38 -3.32 -3.17
CA SER A 12 -15.06 -3.77 -4.40
C SER A 12 -14.01 -4.37 -5.34
N ALA A 13 -14.42 -5.33 -6.18
CA ALA A 13 -13.56 -5.88 -7.24
C ALA A 13 -13.47 -4.97 -8.47
N GLY A 14 -14.25 -3.89 -8.52
CA GLY A 14 -14.43 -3.06 -9.70
C GLY A 14 -15.31 -3.75 -10.76
N GLU A 15 -15.67 -3.02 -11.82
CA GLU A 15 -16.51 -3.56 -12.89
C GLU A 15 -15.72 -4.48 -13.84
N SER A 16 -14.48 -4.11 -14.15
CA SER A 16 -13.65 -4.89 -15.07
C SER A 16 -13.01 -6.09 -14.37
N PRO A 17 -13.14 -7.31 -14.91
CA PRO A 17 -12.54 -8.50 -14.33
C PRO A 17 -11.00 -8.46 -14.29
N VAL A 18 -10.38 -7.52 -15.01
CA VAL A 18 -8.93 -7.34 -15.01
C VAL A 18 -8.39 -7.03 -13.61
N TYR A 19 -9.12 -6.28 -12.79
CA TYR A 19 -8.66 -5.92 -11.45
C TYR A 19 -8.54 -7.14 -10.52
N ALA A 20 -9.57 -7.99 -10.51
CA ALA A 20 -9.55 -9.24 -9.75
C ALA A 20 -8.44 -10.18 -10.26
N LYS A 21 -8.29 -10.31 -11.58
CA LYS A 21 -7.22 -11.13 -12.19
C LYS A 21 -5.83 -10.63 -11.80
N ARG A 22 -5.62 -9.31 -11.79
CA ARG A 22 -4.33 -8.73 -11.40
C ARG A 22 -4.05 -8.87 -9.90
N ALA A 23 -5.08 -8.78 -9.04
CA ALA A 23 -4.95 -9.08 -7.62
C ALA A 23 -4.56 -10.55 -7.38
N GLU A 24 -5.17 -11.48 -8.12
CA GLU A 24 -4.78 -12.90 -8.09
C GLU A 24 -3.33 -13.12 -8.57
N GLN A 25 -2.91 -12.46 -9.64
CA GLN A 25 -1.53 -12.52 -10.14
C GLN A 25 -0.54 -12.00 -9.10
N LEU A 26 -0.83 -10.85 -8.47
CA LEU A 26 0.02 -10.32 -7.40
C LEU A 26 0.14 -11.29 -6.22
N ALA A 27 -0.95 -11.93 -5.80
CA ALA A 27 -0.91 -12.92 -4.73
C ALA A 27 -0.06 -14.15 -5.10
N ARG A 28 -0.18 -14.65 -6.35
CA ARG A 28 0.69 -15.74 -6.86
C ARG A 28 2.16 -15.32 -6.89
N PHE A 29 2.43 -14.11 -7.34
CA PHE A 29 3.78 -13.53 -7.33
C PHE A 29 4.36 -13.44 -5.91
N PHE A 30 3.55 -13.09 -4.92
CA PHE A 30 3.99 -13.10 -3.51
C PHE A 30 4.33 -14.52 -3.03
N LEU A 31 3.53 -15.53 -3.37
CA LEU A 31 3.81 -16.93 -3.05
C LEU A 31 5.14 -17.39 -3.64
N GLU A 32 5.39 -17.12 -4.93
CA GLU A 32 6.60 -17.49 -5.64
C GLU A 32 7.87 -16.83 -5.06
N ASN A 33 7.72 -15.64 -4.46
CA ASN A 33 8.81 -14.88 -3.87
C ASN A 33 8.90 -15.01 -2.33
N ASN A 34 8.07 -15.86 -1.71
CA ASN A 34 7.98 -16.04 -0.26
C ASN A 34 7.72 -14.71 0.48
N ILE A 35 6.81 -13.89 -0.05
CA ILE A 35 6.38 -12.62 0.52
C ILE A 35 5.09 -12.83 1.31
N HIS A 36 5.06 -12.37 2.54
CA HIS A 36 3.88 -12.39 3.40
C HIS A 36 2.96 -11.21 3.05
N LEU A 37 1.65 -11.42 3.16
CA LEU A 37 0.64 -10.40 2.94
C LEU A 37 0.15 -9.81 4.27
N VAL A 38 0.19 -8.49 4.40
CA VAL A 38 -0.58 -7.72 5.39
C VAL A 38 -1.69 -6.98 4.66
N TYR A 39 -2.91 -6.95 5.19
CA TYR A 39 -4.02 -6.22 4.58
C TYR A 39 -5.13 -5.89 5.59
N GLY A 40 -6.20 -5.26 5.12
CA GLY A 40 -7.30 -4.78 5.98
C GLY A 40 -8.17 -5.84 6.66
N GLY A 41 -7.94 -7.14 6.42
CA GLY A 41 -8.62 -8.24 7.12
C GLY A 41 -10.03 -8.55 6.63
N ALA A 42 -10.59 -7.82 5.65
CA ALA A 42 -11.95 -8.02 5.17
C ALA A 42 -12.06 -9.09 4.07
N ASN A 43 -13.19 -9.82 4.06
CA ASN A 43 -13.50 -10.88 3.09
C ASN A 43 -14.37 -10.32 1.93
N VAL A 44 -13.96 -9.20 1.33
CA VAL A 44 -14.73 -8.53 0.25
C VAL A 44 -13.79 -7.99 -0.85
N GLY A 45 -14.33 -7.83 -2.06
CA GLY A 45 -13.66 -7.18 -3.18
C GLY A 45 -12.28 -7.74 -3.52
N LEU A 46 -11.34 -6.86 -3.82
CA LEU A 46 -9.95 -7.25 -4.13
C LEU A 46 -9.22 -7.80 -2.90
N MET A 47 -9.59 -7.37 -1.69
CA MET A 47 -9.04 -7.90 -0.44
C MET A 47 -9.26 -9.41 -0.33
N ARG A 48 -10.51 -9.86 -0.59
CA ARG A 48 -10.82 -11.29 -0.60
C ARG A 48 -10.00 -12.04 -1.65
N VAL A 49 -9.92 -11.52 -2.87
CA VAL A 49 -9.18 -12.17 -3.96
C VAL A 49 -7.71 -12.40 -3.58
N LEU A 50 -7.07 -11.39 -3.00
CA LEU A 50 -5.68 -11.49 -2.51
C LEU A 50 -5.55 -12.55 -1.42
N ALA A 51 -6.34 -12.43 -0.35
CA ALA A 51 -6.26 -13.33 0.81
C ALA A 51 -6.55 -14.78 0.43
N ASP A 52 -7.66 -15.04 -0.29
CA ASP A 52 -8.03 -16.38 -0.76
C ASP A 52 -6.92 -17.03 -1.61
N THR A 53 -6.31 -16.25 -2.51
CA THR A 53 -5.25 -16.77 -3.39
C THR A 53 -4.00 -17.10 -2.60
N MET A 54 -3.59 -16.24 -1.68
CA MET A 54 -2.47 -16.51 -0.78
C MET A 54 -2.70 -17.76 0.07
N LEU A 55 -3.87 -17.88 0.71
CA LEU A 55 -4.21 -19.02 1.57
C LEU A 55 -4.28 -20.32 0.80
N LYS A 56 -4.86 -20.33 -0.40
CA LYS A 56 -4.87 -21.52 -1.30
C LYS A 56 -3.47 -22.00 -1.68
N GLY A 57 -2.51 -21.10 -1.74
CA GLY A 57 -1.10 -21.40 -1.98
C GLY A 57 -0.28 -21.63 -0.70
N ASN A 58 -0.90 -21.78 0.46
CA ASN A 58 -0.27 -21.87 1.78
C ASN A 58 0.64 -20.67 2.13
N GLY A 59 0.32 -19.49 1.61
CA GLY A 59 0.98 -18.24 1.93
C GLY A 59 0.58 -17.70 3.32
N TYR A 60 1.43 -16.87 3.88
CA TYR A 60 1.19 -16.24 5.17
C TYR A 60 0.41 -14.94 5.02
N VAL A 61 -0.74 -14.84 5.69
CA VAL A 61 -1.68 -13.72 5.56
C VAL A 61 -2.04 -13.16 6.93
N MET A 62 -1.76 -11.87 7.14
CA MET A 62 -2.11 -11.11 8.33
C MET A 62 -3.20 -10.09 8.00
N GLY A 63 -4.32 -10.18 8.68
CA GLY A 63 -5.40 -9.18 8.64
C GLY A 63 -5.31 -8.23 9.84
N VAL A 64 -5.59 -6.95 9.63
CA VAL A 64 -5.71 -5.97 10.73
C VAL A 64 -7.06 -5.27 10.63
N MET A 65 -7.90 -5.39 11.66
CA MET A 65 -9.27 -4.90 11.62
C MET A 65 -9.67 -4.20 12.93
N PRO A 66 -10.28 -3.02 12.89
CA PRO A 66 -10.85 -2.37 14.06
C PRO A 66 -12.07 -3.12 14.59
N LYS A 67 -12.25 -3.15 15.90
CA LYS A 67 -13.37 -3.82 16.60
C LYS A 67 -14.73 -3.45 16.03
N ASN A 68 -14.97 -2.18 15.73
CA ASN A 68 -16.22 -1.67 15.22
C ASN A 68 -16.56 -2.14 13.79
N LEU A 69 -15.58 -2.64 13.04
CA LEU A 69 -15.76 -3.12 11.66
C LEU A 69 -15.88 -4.65 11.57
N VAL A 70 -15.48 -5.39 12.60
CA VAL A 70 -15.53 -6.86 12.61
C VAL A 70 -16.91 -7.40 12.23
N HIS A 71 -17.99 -6.74 12.68
CA HIS A 71 -19.36 -7.12 12.36
C HIS A 71 -19.91 -6.47 11.08
N ARG A 72 -19.31 -5.39 10.59
CA ARG A 72 -19.80 -4.62 9.43
C ARG A 72 -19.10 -5.02 8.11
N GLU A 73 -17.84 -5.37 8.16
CA GLU A 73 -17.00 -5.72 7.01
C GLU A 73 -16.68 -7.22 6.99
N VAL A 74 -17.57 -8.09 7.27
CA VAL A 74 -17.36 -9.54 7.19
C VAL A 74 -15.87 -9.93 7.24
N ALA A 75 -15.31 -10.01 8.46
CA ALA A 75 -13.91 -10.38 8.65
C ALA A 75 -13.61 -11.73 7.98
N HIS A 76 -12.42 -11.86 7.41
CA HIS A 76 -11.97 -13.13 6.84
C HIS A 76 -11.55 -14.07 7.99
N LEU A 77 -12.28 -15.17 8.18
CA LEU A 77 -12.12 -16.04 9.35
C LEU A 77 -10.95 -17.03 9.26
N ASP A 78 -10.43 -17.28 8.04
CA ASP A 78 -9.45 -18.35 7.77
C ASP A 78 -8.00 -17.81 7.60
N LEU A 79 -7.72 -16.57 8.05
CA LEU A 79 -6.40 -15.98 7.95
C LEU A 79 -5.37 -16.69 8.83
N THR A 80 -4.10 -16.62 8.44
CA THR A 80 -2.99 -17.11 9.26
C THR A 80 -2.95 -16.35 10.60
N GLU A 81 -3.13 -15.02 10.57
CA GLU A 81 -3.29 -14.18 11.75
C GLU A 81 -4.35 -13.10 11.53
N MET A 82 -5.14 -12.80 12.57
CA MET A 82 -6.06 -11.67 12.60
C MET A 82 -5.78 -10.81 13.82
N HIS A 83 -5.40 -9.57 13.60
CA HIS A 83 -5.19 -8.58 14.65
C HIS A 83 -6.42 -7.69 14.77
N ILE A 84 -7.08 -7.73 15.93
CA ILE A 84 -8.20 -6.84 16.24
C ILE A 84 -7.65 -5.66 17.05
N VAL A 85 -7.89 -4.45 16.56
CA VAL A 85 -7.41 -3.19 17.13
C VAL A 85 -8.57 -2.30 17.57
N GLU A 86 -8.29 -1.23 18.34
CA GLU A 86 -9.35 -0.37 18.88
C GLU A 86 -9.96 0.52 17.80
N ASP A 87 -9.15 1.16 16.94
CA ASP A 87 -9.61 2.14 15.97
C ASP A 87 -8.82 2.10 14.64
N MET A 88 -9.17 3.01 13.73
CA MET A 88 -8.53 3.12 12.40
C MET A 88 -7.09 3.64 12.47
N GLN A 89 -6.74 4.42 13.48
CA GLN A 89 -5.37 4.92 13.68
C GLN A 89 -4.43 3.79 14.07
N GLU A 90 -4.85 3.00 15.08
CA GLU A 90 -4.11 1.83 15.52
C GLU A 90 -3.98 0.79 14.40
N ARG A 91 -5.05 0.59 13.59
CA ARG A 91 -5.01 -0.28 12.41
C ARG A 91 -3.89 0.10 11.46
N LYS A 92 -3.87 1.35 10.98
CA LYS A 92 -2.88 1.82 10.01
C LYS A 92 -1.46 1.79 10.58
N ALA A 93 -1.30 2.17 11.85
CA ALA A 93 -0.02 2.09 12.53
C ALA A 93 0.50 0.64 12.65
N LEU A 94 -0.37 -0.31 12.98
CA LEU A 94 0.01 -1.72 13.08
C LEU A 94 0.32 -2.31 11.70
N MET A 95 -0.48 -2.02 10.67
CA MET A 95 -0.20 -2.43 9.29
C MET A 95 1.16 -1.91 8.83
N ALA A 96 1.47 -0.65 9.12
CA ALA A 96 2.78 -0.08 8.82
C ALA A 96 3.92 -0.76 9.59
N LYS A 97 3.70 -1.12 10.86
CA LYS A 97 4.71 -1.80 11.69
C LYS A 97 5.01 -3.22 11.21
N LEU A 98 4.01 -3.97 10.79
CA LEU A 98 4.11 -5.38 10.37
C LEU A 98 4.75 -5.55 8.98
N SER A 99 4.88 -4.50 8.19
CA SER A 99 5.28 -4.58 6.78
C SER A 99 6.64 -3.95 6.52
N ASP A 100 7.34 -4.44 5.50
CA ASP A 100 8.60 -3.87 5.00
C ASP A 100 8.39 -2.82 3.90
N GLY A 101 7.18 -2.79 3.32
CA GLY A 101 6.78 -1.87 2.25
C GLY A 101 5.29 -1.97 1.97
N PHE A 102 4.80 -1.07 1.14
CA PHE A 102 3.38 -0.92 0.83
C PHE A 102 3.15 -1.03 -0.68
N MET A 103 2.14 -1.79 -1.09
CA MET A 103 1.65 -1.80 -2.47
C MET A 103 0.18 -1.40 -2.49
N THR A 104 -0.21 -0.60 -3.48
CA THR A 104 -1.58 -0.16 -3.65
C THR A 104 -2.13 -0.63 -4.99
N LEU A 105 -3.27 -1.33 -4.96
CA LEU A 105 -4.08 -1.65 -6.13
C LEU A 105 -5.26 -0.69 -6.22
N PRO A 106 -5.98 -0.67 -7.36
CA PRO A 106 -7.19 0.13 -7.50
C PRO A 106 -8.17 -0.02 -6.35
N GLY A 107 -8.75 1.11 -5.94
CA GLY A 107 -9.69 1.22 -4.85
C GLY A 107 -10.32 2.60 -4.78
N ALA A 108 -10.92 2.94 -3.63
CA ALA A 108 -11.60 4.20 -3.41
C ALA A 108 -11.05 4.93 -2.16
N TYR A 109 -11.89 5.68 -1.46
CA TYR A 109 -11.47 6.57 -0.36
C TYR A 109 -10.59 5.90 0.70
N GLY A 110 -10.93 4.69 1.17
CA GLY A 110 -10.12 3.99 2.16
C GLY A 110 -8.73 3.65 1.63
N THR A 111 -8.66 3.19 0.37
CA THR A 111 -7.39 2.89 -0.31
C THR A 111 -6.52 4.14 -0.47
N PHE A 112 -7.13 5.28 -0.83
CA PHE A 112 -6.42 6.55 -0.94
C PHE A 112 -5.99 7.11 0.42
N ASP A 113 -6.83 6.99 1.46
CA ASP A 113 -6.48 7.38 2.82
C ASP A 113 -5.22 6.64 3.30
N GLU A 114 -5.20 5.31 3.17
CA GLU A 114 -4.06 4.48 3.54
C GLU A 114 -2.81 4.82 2.71
N LEU A 115 -2.94 5.01 1.40
CA LEU A 115 -1.84 5.40 0.52
C LEU A 115 -1.24 6.74 0.90
N PHE A 116 -2.07 7.78 1.02
CA PHE A 116 -1.60 9.14 1.32
C PHE A 116 -1.05 9.28 2.73
N GLU A 117 -1.55 8.50 3.69
CA GLU A 117 -0.97 8.46 5.02
C GLU A 117 0.45 7.89 4.98
N MET A 118 0.68 6.77 4.27
CA MET A 118 2.03 6.21 4.14
C MET A 118 2.98 7.15 3.39
N LEU A 119 2.51 7.85 2.38
CA LEU A 119 3.30 8.89 1.68
C LEU A 119 3.65 10.05 2.62
N SER A 120 2.68 10.53 3.40
CA SER A 120 2.89 11.61 4.38
C SER A 120 3.86 11.18 5.48
N TRP A 121 3.74 9.96 5.99
CA TRP A 121 4.64 9.44 7.02
C TRP A 121 6.07 9.26 6.50
N ASN A 122 6.24 8.82 5.23
CA ASN A 122 7.56 8.80 4.59
C ASN A 122 8.15 10.20 4.42
N GLN A 123 7.34 11.17 3.98
CA GLN A 123 7.77 12.57 3.84
C GLN A 123 8.19 13.18 5.18
N LEU A 124 7.54 12.77 6.28
CA LEU A 124 7.82 13.25 7.66
C LEU A 124 8.85 12.37 8.40
N HIS A 125 9.43 11.36 7.75
CA HIS A 125 10.36 10.40 8.37
C HIS A 125 9.80 9.63 9.58
N ILE A 126 8.47 9.48 9.66
CA ILE A 126 7.81 8.63 10.65
C ILE A 126 7.97 7.15 10.23
N VAL A 127 7.91 6.90 8.92
CA VAL A 127 8.16 5.60 8.28
C VAL A 127 9.13 5.82 7.13
N GLU A 128 10.09 4.93 6.96
CA GLU A 128 11.07 4.98 5.85
C GLU A 128 11.02 3.68 5.06
N LYS A 129 9.88 3.43 4.41
CA LYS A 129 9.58 2.19 3.68
C LYS A 129 9.07 2.51 2.28
N PRO A 130 9.38 1.68 1.24
CA PRO A 130 8.92 1.92 -0.12
C PRO A 130 7.40 1.86 -0.22
N VAL A 131 6.84 2.78 -1.03
CA VAL A 131 5.41 2.87 -1.36
C VAL A 131 5.24 2.71 -2.85
N GLY A 132 4.55 1.67 -3.28
CA GLY A 132 4.30 1.33 -4.67
C GLY A 132 2.83 1.39 -5.08
N LEU A 133 2.59 1.81 -6.33
CA LEU A 133 1.32 1.64 -7.03
C LEU A 133 1.46 0.56 -8.10
N LEU A 134 0.61 -0.44 -8.11
CA LEU A 134 0.42 -1.30 -9.25
C LEU A 134 -0.65 -0.68 -10.17
N ASN A 135 -0.19 0.01 -11.23
CA ASN A 135 -1.04 0.84 -12.08
C ASN A 135 -1.78 -0.01 -13.14
N ILE A 136 -2.78 -0.72 -12.67
CA ILE A 136 -3.57 -1.63 -13.50
C ILE A 136 -4.42 -0.83 -14.48
N LYS A 137 -4.18 -0.98 -15.78
CA LYS A 137 -4.97 -0.36 -16.85
C LYS A 137 -5.01 1.18 -16.75
N GLY A 138 -3.94 1.80 -16.27
CA GLY A 138 -3.87 3.26 -16.13
C GLY A 138 -4.81 3.84 -15.08
N PHE A 139 -5.31 3.03 -14.13
CA PHE A 139 -6.26 3.51 -13.11
C PHE A 139 -5.72 4.69 -12.32
N PHE A 140 -4.42 4.73 -12.08
CA PHE A 140 -3.78 5.78 -11.29
C PHE A 140 -3.18 6.92 -12.14
N ASP A 141 -3.32 6.90 -13.47
CA ASP A 141 -2.77 7.97 -14.32
C ASP A 141 -3.25 9.37 -13.91
N PRO A 142 -4.54 9.60 -13.60
CA PRO A 142 -5.00 10.91 -13.13
C PRO A 142 -4.36 11.33 -11.80
N LEU A 143 -4.14 10.39 -10.88
CA LEU A 143 -3.47 10.63 -9.59
C LEU A 143 -2.01 11.01 -9.81
N LEU A 144 -1.29 10.26 -10.64
CA LEU A 144 0.11 10.53 -10.95
C LEU A 144 0.26 11.90 -11.59
N LYS A 145 -0.62 12.24 -12.56
CA LYS A 145 -0.67 13.56 -13.17
C LYS A 145 -0.93 14.68 -12.16
N MET A 146 -1.88 14.50 -11.24
CA MET A 146 -2.16 15.47 -10.18
C MET A 146 -0.93 15.71 -9.30
N LEU A 147 -0.17 14.65 -8.97
CA LEU A 147 1.05 14.77 -8.17
C LEU A 147 2.18 15.47 -8.95
N ASP A 148 2.27 15.24 -10.27
CA ASP A 148 3.22 15.93 -11.14
C ASP A 148 2.87 17.41 -11.26
N ASP A 149 1.59 17.76 -11.40
CA ASP A 149 1.10 19.16 -11.37
C ASP A 149 1.42 19.83 -10.02
N ALA A 150 1.28 19.08 -8.91
CA ALA A 150 1.65 19.59 -7.59
C ALA A 150 3.17 19.89 -7.47
N VAL A 151 4.01 19.18 -8.22
CA VAL A 151 5.44 19.49 -8.31
C VAL A 151 5.67 20.77 -9.13
N GLU A 152 5.00 20.90 -10.27
CA GLU A 152 5.07 22.10 -11.13
C GLU A 152 4.62 23.37 -10.37
N GLU A 153 3.52 23.27 -9.61
CA GLU A 153 2.98 24.33 -8.78
C GLU A 153 3.72 24.53 -7.44
N LYS A 154 4.76 23.73 -7.17
CA LYS A 154 5.62 23.79 -5.96
C LYS A 154 4.93 23.45 -4.63
N PHE A 155 3.79 22.78 -4.66
CA PHE A 155 3.16 22.17 -3.47
C PHE A 155 3.85 20.89 -3.04
N LEU A 156 4.42 20.13 -3.99
CA LEU A 156 5.16 18.91 -3.75
C LEU A 156 6.61 19.05 -4.26
N ARG A 157 7.57 18.58 -3.51
CA ARG A 157 8.96 18.60 -3.95
C ARG A 157 9.26 17.41 -4.87
N PRO A 158 10.13 17.57 -5.89
CA PRO A 158 10.50 16.46 -6.78
C PRO A 158 11.03 15.25 -6.04
N GLU A 159 11.85 15.44 -5.00
CA GLU A 159 12.37 14.35 -4.18
C GLU A 159 11.27 13.61 -3.42
N HIS A 160 10.24 14.29 -2.92
CA HIS A 160 9.09 13.68 -2.26
C HIS A 160 8.12 13.02 -3.25
N ARG A 161 7.99 13.56 -4.48
CA ARG A 161 7.25 12.90 -5.57
C ARG A 161 7.86 11.53 -5.88
N GLY A 162 9.19 11.39 -5.76
CA GLY A 162 9.93 10.16 -5.95
C GLY A 162 9.69 9.07 -4.89
N ILE A 163 9.03 9.39 -3.76
CA ILE A 163 8.64 8.39 -2.74
C ILE A 163 7.64 7.40 -3.32
N LEU A 164 6.71 7.87 -4.17
CA LEU A 164 5.70 7.04 -4.81
C LEU A 164 6.27 6.39 -6.08
N LEU A 165 6.47 5.08 -6.02
CA LEU A 165 6.85 4.25 -7.16
C LEU A 165 5.58 3.77 -7.87
N ALA A 166 5.55 3.82 -9.21
CA ALA A 166 4.41 3.33 -9.98
C ALA A 166 4.89 2.45 -11.14
N GLU A 167 4.30 1.28 -11.30
CA GLU A 167 4.60 0.32 -12.37
C GLU A 167 3.33 -0.48 -12.71
N GLU A 168 3.30 -1.00 -13.94
CA GLU A 168 2.25 -1.93 -14.35
C GLU A 168 2.59 -3.39 -14.03
N ASP A 169 3.86 -3.69 -13.80
CA ASP A 169 4.39 -5.03 -13.55
C ASP A 169 4.85 -5.17 -12.10
N GLU A 170 4.38 -6.21 -11.42
CA GLU A 170 4.66 -6.48 -10.02
C GLU A 170 6.14 -6.82 -9.74
N ALA A 171 6.85 -7.45 -10.68
CA ALA A 171 8.25 -7.80 -10.51
C ALA A 171 9.14 -6.56 -10.64
N ILE A 172 8.84 -5.68 -11.61
CA ILE A 172 9.52 -4.40 -11.78
C ILE A 172 9.26 -3.51 -10.55
N LEU A 173 8.01 -3.45 -10.08
CA LEU A 173 7.65 -2.69 -8.88
C LEU A 173 8.42 -3.19 -7.66
N LEU A 174 8.42 -4.49 -7.39
CA LEU A 174 9.15 -5.09 -6.27
C LEU A 174 10.65 -4.83 -6.35
N LYS A 175 11.25 -4.91 -7.55
CA LYS A 175 12.66 -4.58 -7.75
C LYS A 175 12.95 -3.13 -7.34
N ARG A 176 12.18 -2.17 -7.83
CA ARG A 176 12.32 -0.76 -7.47
C ARG A 176 12.11 -0.52 -5.97
N MET A 177 11.15 -1.21 -5.36
CA MET A 177 10.91 -1.14 -3.91
C MET A 177 12.10 -1.66 -3.11
N ASN A 178 12.76 -2.74 -3.54
CA ASN A 178 13.98 -3.24 -2.89
C ASN A 178 15.19 -2.30 -3.05
N GLU A 179 15.21 -1.50 -4.10
CA GLU A 179 16.27 -0.50 -4.39
C GLU A 179 15.96 0.87 -3.76
N TYR A 180 14.77 1.04 -3.17
CA TYR A 180 14.32 2.32 -2.60
C TYR A 180 15.27 2.81 -1.51
N LYS A 181 15.53 4.11 -1.55
CA LYS A 181 16.30 4.82 -0.52
C LYS A 181 15.45 5.99 -0.02
N PRO A 182 15.26 6.10 1.31
CA PRO A 182 14.55 7.24 1.88
C PRO A 182 15.17 8.58 1.48
N VAL A 183 14.34 9.59 1.34
CA VAL A 183 14.81 10.97 1.12
C VAL A 183 15.56 11.43 2.37
N PRO A 184 16.77 12.02 2.29
CA PRO A 184 17.52 12.44 3.47
C PRO A 184 16.80 13.56 4.26
N ALA A 185 16.60 13.37 5.57
CA ALA A 185 15.90 14.31 6.46
C ALA A 185 16.62 15.67 6.58
N GLU A 186 17.96 15.68 6.59
CA GLU A 186 18.78 16.88 6.82
C GLU A 186 18.51 18.01 5.83
N LYS A 187 18.31 17.69 4.56
CA LYS A 187 18.04 18.69 3.51
C LYS A 187 16.73 19.46 3.71
N TRP A 188 15.76 18.86 4.39
CA TRP A 188 14.46 19.51 4.62
C TRP A 188 14.51 20.49 5.80
N ILE A 189 15.11 20.10 6.91
CA ILE A 189 15.24 20.89 8.12
C ILE A 189 16.13 22.14 7.87
N GLU A 190 17.22 21.99 7.12
CA GLU A 190 18.10 23.09 6.76
C GLU A 190 17.39 24.14 5.91
N ARG A 191 16.64 23.72 4.88
CA ARG A 191 15.87 24.64 4.02
C ARG A 191 14.72 25.34 4.74
N LEU A 192 14.06 24.66 5.70
CA LEU A 192 13.07 25.30 6.58
C LEU A 192 13.70 26.42 7.41
N LYS A 193 14.89 26.19 7.95
CA LYS A 193 15.64 27.21 8.71
C LYS A 193 16.11 28.38 7.85
N GLU A 194 16.36 28.14 6.57
CA GLU A 194 16.81 29.15 5.60
C GLU A 194 15.65 29.95 4.95
N GLY A 195 14.39 29.65 5.29
CA GLY A 195 13.21 30.27 4.67
C GLY A 195 13.08 30.02 3.16
N LYS A 196 13.74 28.99 2.64
CA LYS A 196 13.73 28.61 1.23
C LYS A 196 12.72 27.46 1.00
N ILE A 197 11.45 27.74 1.28
CA ILE A 197 10.33 26.84 1.00
C ILE A 197 9.70 27.25 -0.32
#